data_8cebaf34a38043aaebd0de4810fc7d7b
#
_entry.id   8cebaf34a38043aaebd0de4810fc7d7b
#
_cell.length_a   1.000
_cell.length_b   1.000
_cell.length_c   1.000
_cell.angle_alpha   90.00
_cell.angle_beta   90.00
_cell.angle_gamma   90.00
#
_symmetry.space_group_name_H-M   'P 1'
#
loop_
_entity.id
_entity.type
_entity.pdbx_description
1 polymer ?
#
loop_
_entity_poly.entity_id
_entity_poly.type
_entity_poly.pdbx_seq_one_letter_code
_entity_poly.pdbx_strand_id
1 'polypeptide(L)'
;HVRSRRQRQMCIRDRATTHPSGGKRTIVLDTNYYDRLQIGLATADQIRAWSHGEVKKPETINYRTLKPERDGLFCEKIFGPTRDWECYCGKYKRVRFKGIICERCGVEVTRSNVRRERMGHIELVAPVTHIWYFKGVPSRLGYLLDIAPKDLEKVIYLSLIHI
;
A
#
# COMPACT_ATOMS: atom_id res chain seq x y z
N HIS A 1 14.39 3.06 2.41
CA HIS A 1 13.92 2.34 3.61
C HIS A 1 12.40 2.28 3.76
N VAL A 2 11.65 3.26 3.27
CA VAL A 2 10.16 3.28 3.32
C VAL A 2 9.55 2.22 2.39
N ARG A 3 10.17 1.92 1.25
CA ARG A 3 9.73 0.86 0.32
C ARG A 3 9.74 -0.54 0.94
N SER A 4 10.72 -0.84 1.79
CA SER A 4 10.88 -2.16 2.41
C SER A 4 9.78 -2.49 3.43
N ARG A 5 9.28 -1.51 4.20
CA ARG A 5 8.20 -1.73 5.16
C ARG A 5 6.84 -1.91 4.50
N ARG A 6 6.55 -1.18 3.42
CA ARG A 6 5.27 -1.30 2.70
C ARG A 6 5.17 -2.57 1.86
N GLN A 7 6.26 -3.01 1.23
CA GLN A 7 6.29 -4.32 0.55
C GLN A 7 6.06 -5.49 1.52
N ARG A 8 6.56 -5.40 2.78
CA ARG A 8 6.27 -6.40 3.80
C ARG A 8 4.80 -6.39 4.25
N GLN A 9 4.15 -5.24 4.29
CA GLN A 9 2.71 -5.14 4.61
C GLN A 9 1.81 -5.69 3.50
N MET A 10 2.23 -5.68 2.24
CA MET A 10 1.47 -6.26 1.14
C MET A 10 1.37 -7.79 1.19
N CYS A 11 2.28 -8.45 1.91
CA CYS A 11 2.31 -9.92 2.02
C CYS A 11 1.66 -10.47 3.30
N ILE A 12 1.22 -9.62 4.23
CA ILE A 12 0.65 -10.02 5.52
C ILE A 12 -0.79 -9.53 5.60
N ARG A 13 -1.73 -10.45 5.62
CA ARG A 13 -3.14 -10.14 5.85
C ARG A 13 -3.71 -11.06 6.91
N ASP A 14 -4.27 -10.46 7.96
CA ASP A 14 -5.03 -11.15 8.97
C ASP A 14 -6.40 -11.53 8.41
N ARG A 15 -6.74 -12.79 8.51
CA ARG A 15 -8.08 -13.29 8.16
C ARG A 15 -8.94 -13.25 9.42
N ALA A 16 -9.76 -12.22 9.56
CA ALA A 16 -10.78 -12.20 10.60
C ALA A 16 -11.82 -13.30 10.31
N THR A 17 -11.95 -14.25 11.21
CA THR A 17 -13.07 -15.19 11.21
C THR A 17 -14.32 -14.45 11.63
N THR A 18 -15.28 -14.32 10.72
CA THR A 18 -16.61 -13.80 11.00
C THR A 18 -17.40 -14.82 11.79
N HIS A 19 -17.66 -14.54 13.05
CA HIS A 19 -18.75 -15.19 13.81
C HIS A 19 -20.09 -14.60 13.33
N PRO A 20 -21.10 -15.44 13.05
CA PRO A 20 -22.42 -14.99 12.60
C PRO A 20 -23.27 -14.56 13.80
N SER A 21 -23.22 -13.30 14.18
CA SER A 21 -24.26 -12.68 15.00
C SER A 21 -24.50 -11.26 14.53
N GLY A 22 -25.75 -11.04 14.06
CA GLY A 22 -26.18 -9.84 13.35
C GLY A 22 -26.02 -8.55 14.12
N GLY A 23 -25.26 -7.65 13.55
CA GLY A 23 -25.10 -6.25 13.92
C GLY A 23 -23.95 -5.67 13.12
N LYS A 24 -24.21 -4.68 12.27
CA LYS A 24 -23.17 -3.92 11.56
C LYS A 24 -22.30 -3.16 12.57
N ARG A 25 -21.40 -3.86 13.26
CA ARG A 25 -20.26 -3.23 13.91
C ARG A 25 -19.18 -3.11 12.87
N THR A 26 -18.82 -1.91 12.50
CA THR A 26 -17.53 -1.60 11.90
C THR A 26 -16.47 -2.08 12.88
N ILE A 27 -15.97 -3.29 12.68
CA ILE A 27 -14.86 -3.83 13.44
C ILE A 27 -13.66 -2.99 13.02
N VAL A 28 -13.24 -2.07 13.87
CA VAL A 28 -11.89 -1.52 13.80
C VAL A 28 -11.00 -2.70 14.13
N LEU A 29 -10.45 -3.33 13.09
CA LEU A 29 -9.46 -4.40 13.23
C LEU A 29 -8.26 -3.78 13.95
N ASP A 30 -8.13 -4.10 15.23
CA ASP A 30 -6.89 -3.83 15.93
C ASP A 30 -5.85 -4.78 15.35
N THR A 31 -4.92 -4.22 14.57
CA THR A 31 -3.88 -4.96 13.88
C THR A 31 -2.94 -5.72 14.80
N ASN A 32 -3.09 -5.55 16.11
CA ASN A 32 -2.27 -6.21 17.12
C ASN A 32 -2.89 -7.52 17.64
N TYR A 33 -4.17 -7.80 17.33
CA TYR A 33 -4.86 -9.02 17.78
C TYR A 33 -5.25 -9.87 16.58
N TYR A 34 -4.54 -10.97 16.37
CA TYR A 34 -4.83 -11.96 15.33
C TYR A 34 -4.57 -13.38 15.83
N ASP A 35 -5.44 -14.31 15.47
CA ASP A 35 -5.32 -15.74 15.83
C ASP A 35 -4.42 -16.49 14.84
N ARG A 36 -4.35 -16.03 13.60
CA ARG A 36 -3.59 -16.70 12.54
C ARG A 36 -2.94 -15.69 11.60
N LEU A 37 -1.71 -15.99 11.21
CA LEU A 37 -0.96 -15.26 10.20
C LEU A 37 -0.83 -16.12 8.95
N GLN A 38 -1.23 -15.60 7.79
CA GLN A 38 -1.02 -16.23 6.50
C GLN A 38 -0.04 -15.42 5.66
N ILE A 39 1.07 -16.04 5.28
CA ILE A 39 2.06 -15.44 4.39
C ILE A 39 1.94 -16.09 3.02
N GLY A 40 1.77 -15.30 1.98
CA GLY A 40 1.61 -15.79 0.62
C GLY A 40 1.80 -14.69 -0.42
N LEU A 41 1.73 -15.07 -1.69
CA LEU A 41 1.75 -14.15 -2.81
C LEU A 41 0.33 -13.64 -3.07
N ALA A 42 0.19 -12.34 -3.28
CA ALA A 42 -1.05 -11.73 -3.71
C ALA A 42 -1.08 -11.58 -5.24
N THR A 43 -2.22 -11.85 -5.85
CA THR A 43 -2.45 -11.56 -7.26
C THR A 43 -2.68 -10.07 -7.48
N ALA A 44 -2.51 -9.58 -8.71
CA ALA A 44 -2.76 -8.18 -9.05
C ALA A 44 -4.20 -7.76 -8.71
N ASP A 45 -5.17 -8.61 -8.97
CA ASP A 45 -6.59 -8.33 -8.68
C ASP A 45 -6.86 -8.24 -7.18
N GLN A 46 -6.22 -9.08 -6.37
CA GLN A 46 -6.31 -8.98 -4.92
C GLN A 46 -5.72 -7.66 -4.42
N ILE A 47 -4.59 -7.23 -4.97
CA ILE A 47 -3.96 -5.96 -4.62
C ILE A 47 -4.87 -4.78 -4.98
N ARG A 48 -5.47 -4.79 -6.18
CA ARG A 48 -6.46 -3.77 -6.58
C ARG A 48 -7.68 -3.75 -5.67
N ALA A 49 -8.19 -4.93 -5.29
CA ALA A 49 -9.33 -5.05 -4.37
C ALA A 49 -9.03 -4.50 -2.96
N TRP A 50 -7.80 -4.60 -2.49
CA TRP A 50 -7.39 -4.05 -1.18
C TRP A 50 -7.04 -2.57 -1.24
N SER A 51 -6.78 -2.04 -2.44
CA SER A 51 -6.32 -0.67 -2.62
C SER A 51 -7.46 0.34 -2.53
N HIS A 52 -7.17 1.49 -1.94
CA HIS A 52 -8.07 2.64 -1.89
C HIS A 52 -7.84 3.62 -3.04
N GLY A 53 -6.89 3.35 -3.92
CA GLY A 53 -6.61 4.14 -5.11
C GLY A 53 -5.20 3.94 -5.65
N GLU A 54 -5.00 4.41 -6.87
CA GLU A 54 -3.74 4.35 -7.59
C GLU A 54 -2.86 5.55 -7.24
N VAL A 55 -1.58 5.28 -6.97
CA VAL A 55 -0.55 6.31 -6.80
C VAL A 55 0.10 6.57 -8.15
N LYS A 56 -0.15 7.76 -8.72
CA LYS A 56 0.30 8.13 -10.07
C LYS A 56 1.59 8.92 -10.09
N LYS A 57 1.92 9.59 -8.97
CA LYS A 57 3.06 10.50 -8.88
C LYS A 57 4.06 10.04 -7.82
N PRO A 58 5.37 10.23 -8.05
CA PRO A 58 6.40 9.88 -7.09
C PRO A 58 6.53 10.88 -5.93
N GLU A 59 5.90 12.04 -6.04
CA GLU A 59 5.98 13.09 -5.02
C GLU A 59 5.42 12.62 -3.68
N THR A 60 6.01 13.12 -2.61
CA THR A 60 5.63 12.79 -1.25
C THR A 60 4.93 13.95 -0.57
N ILE A 61 5.67 14.98 -0.21
CA ILE A 61 5.22 16.15 0.54
C ILE A 61 5.70 17.40 -0.19
N ASN A 62 4.83 18.39 -0.28
CA ASN A 62 5.21 19.69 -0.77
C ASN A 62 6.11 20.40 0.27
N TYR A 63 7.33 20.74 -0.12
CA TYR A 63 8.31 21.35 0.79
C TYR A 63 7.89 22.72 1.33
N ARG A 64 7.05 23.46 0.60
CA ARG A 64 6.57 24.78 0.99
C ARG A 64 5.39 24.71 1.96
N THR A 65 4.43 23.84 1.69
CA THR A 65 3.17 23.74 2.47
C THR A 65 3.21 22.65 3.52
N LEU A 66 4.21 21.76 3.48
CA LEU A 66 4.35 20.55 4.30
C LEU A 66 3.15 19.62 4.24
N LYS A 67 2.30 19.77 3.21
CA LYS A 67 1.14 18.91 2.97
C LYS A 67 1.47 17.82 1.96
N PRO A 68 0.86 16.64 2.08
CA PRO A 68 1.02 15.57 1.10
C PRO A 68 0.56 16.00 -0.29
N GLU A 69 1.34 15.68 -1.31
CA GLU A 69 0.95 15.95 -2.70
C GLU A 69 -0.21 15.02 -3.13
N ARG A 70 -1.08 15.58 -3.97
CA ARG A 70 -2.22 14.84 -4.50
C ARG A 70 -1.74 13.77 -5.47
N ASP A 71 -2.35 12.58 -5.38
CA ASP A 71 -2.01 11.37 -6.15
C ASP A 71 -0.56 10.89 -5.97
N GLY A 72 0.14 11.42 -4.96
CA GLY A 72 1.48 11.02 -4.57
C GLY A 72 1.51 9.88 -3.55
N LEU A 73 2.71 9.55 -3.10
CA LEU A 73 2.96 8.44 -2.17
C LEU A 73 2.34 8.64 -0.77
N PHE A 74 1.97 9.84 -0.41
CA PHE A 74 1.32 10.20 0.87
C PHE A 74 -0.06 10.84 0.71
N CYS A 75 -0.67 10.73 -0.47
CA CYS A 75 -1.95 11.34 -0.80
C CYS A 75 -3.02 11.07 0.27
N GLU A 76 -3.66 12.13 0.77
CA GLU A 76 -4.72 12.00 1.78
C GLU A 76 -6.00 11.38 1.22
N LYS A 77 -6.27 11.56 -0.07
CA LYS A 77 -7.43 10.94 -0.73
C LYS A 77 -7.34 9.41 -0.74
N ILE A 78 -6.13 8.87 -0.95
CA ILE A 78 -5.89 7.43 -1.03
C ILE A 78 -5.74 6.83 0.38
N PHE A 79 -4.90 7.43 1.21
CA PHE A 79 -4.49 6.86 2.49
C PHE A 79 -5.26 7.40 3.70
N GLY A 80 -6.00 8.46 3.53
CA GLY A 80 -6.72 9.13 4.59
C GLY A 80 -6.04 10.42 5.09
N PRO A 81 -6.72 11.17 5.98
CA PRO A 81 -6.26 12.46 6.45
C PRO A 81 -4.99 12.34 7.31
N THR A 82 -4.16 13.36 7.31
CA THR A 82 -2.97 13.45 8.17
C THR A 82 -3.31 13.86 9.60
N ARG A 83 -4.40 14.60 9.77
CA ARG A 83 -4.92 15.03 11.08
C ARG A 83 -6.29 14.42 11.31
N ASP A 84 -6.57 14.12 12.57
CA ASP A 84 -7.86 13.55 12.96
C ASP A 84 -9.02 14.51 12.62
N TRP A 85 -10.03 13.98 11.94
CA TRP A 85 -11.26 14.68 11.60
C TRP A 85 -11.09 15.95 10.76
N GLU A 86 -10.01 16.06 10.01
CA GLU A 86 -9.73 17.19 9.14
C GLU A 86 -9.53 16.73 7.69
N CYS A 87 -10.20 17.38 6.72
CA CYS A 87 -9.94 17.13 5.32
C CYS A 87 -8.75 17.98 4.81
N TYR A 88 -8.18 17.62 3.68
CA TYR A 88 -7.00 18.30 3.09
C TYR A 88 -7.20 19.81 2.87
N CYS A 89 -8.37 20.20 2.36
CA CYS A 89 -8.68 21.63 2.08
C CYS A 89 -9.12 22.42 3.32
N GLY A 90 -9.35 21.75 4.46
CA GLY A 90 -9.77 22.40 5.71
C GLY A 90 -11.25 22.81 5.78
N LYS A 91 -12.07 22.39 4.81
CA LYS A 91 -13.53 22.68 4.83
C LYS A 91 -14.20 22.00 6.01
N TYR A 92 -13.84 20.75 6.28
CA TYR A 92 -14.35 19.95 7.39
C TYR A 92 -13.22 19.72 8.40
N LYS A 93 -13.43 20.13 9.67
CA LYS A 93 -12.42 20.05 10.74
C LYS A 93 -12.95 19.50 12.07
N ARG A 94 -14.14 18.94 12.08
CA ARG A 94 -14.77 18.50 13.34
C ARG A 94 -15.31 17.09 13.25
N VAL A 95 -15.36 16.41 14.40
CA VAL A 95 -15.87 15.03 14.58
C VAL A 95 -17.30 14.85 14.05
N ARG A 96 -18.14 15.89 14.12
CA ARG A 96 -19.52 15.84 13.60
C ARG A 96 -19.63 15.48 12.12
N PHE A 97 -18.55 15.70 11.36
CA PHE A 97 -18.47 15.38 9.93
C PHE A 97 -17.84 14.01 9.65
N LYS A 98 -17.78 13.15 10.65
CA LYS A 98 -17.23 11.79 10.54
C LYS A 98 -17.85 11.03 9.35
N GLY A 99 -17.00 10.43 8.52
CA GLY A 99 -17.39 9.60 7.38
C GLY A 99 -17.83 10.38 6.13
N ILE A 100 -17.83 11.71 6.18
CA ILE A 100 -18.16 12.53 5.00
C ILE A 100 -16.93 12.59 4.09
N ILE A 101 -17.15 12.36 2.81
CA ILE A 101 -16.14 12.60 1.77
C ILE A 101 -16.27 14.05 1.31
N CYS A 102 -15.19 14.81 1.45
CA CYS A 102 -15.17 16.21 1.05
C CYS A 102 -15.32 16.34 -0.47
N GLU A 103 -16.32 17.07 -0.93
CA GLU A 103 -16.60 17.28 -2.37
C GLU A 103 -15.43 18.02 -3.06
N ARG A 104 -14.71 18.88 -2.33
CA ARG A 104 -13.64 19.72 -2.88
C ARG A 104 -12.31 18.96 -3.04
N CYS A 105 -11.91 18.18 -2.02
CA CYS A 105 -10.61 17.51 -2.01
C CYS A 105 -10.69 15.98 -2.10
N GLY A 106 -11.89 15.39 -1.97
CA GLY A 106 -12.11 13.96 -2.03
C GLY A 106 -11.57 13.17 -0.82
N VAL A 107 -11.16 13.84 0.24
CA VAL A 107 -10.64 13.19 1.45
C VAL A 107 -11.80 12.87 2.38
N GLU A 108 -11.83 11.63 2.87
CA GLU A 108 -12.79 11.20 3.89
C GLU A 108 -12.39 11.72 5.27
N VAL A 109 -13.35 12.27 5.99
CA VAL A 109 -13.13 12.80 7.35
C VAL A 109 -13.15 11.65 8.35
N THR A 110 -11.97 11.14 8.69
CA THR A 110 -11.75 10.04 9.63
C THR A 110 -10.57 10.33 10.56
N ARG A 111 -10.24 9.37 11.41
CA ARG A 111 -9.02 9.42 12.21
C ARG A 111 -7.78 9.20 11.33
N SER A 112 -6.68 9.81 11.69
CA SER A 112 -5.38 9.66 11.01
C SER A 112 -4.82 8.23 11.08
N ASN A 113 -5.25 7.43 12.05
CA ASN A 113 -4.84 6.03 12.20
C ASN A 113 -5.14 5.16 10.97
N VAL A 114 -6.19 5.50 10.21
CA VAL A 114 -6.51 4.78 8.96
C VAL A 114 -5.37 4.79 7.93
N ARG A 115 -4.45 5.74 8.02
CA ARG A 115 -3.25 5.80 7.17
C ARG A 115 -2.30 4.63 7.39
N ARG A 116 -2.36 3.97 8.54
CA ARG A 116 -1.57 2.75 8.84
C ARG A 116 -2.19 1.50 8.24
N GLU A 117 -3.49 1.51 7.97
CA GLU A 117 -4.28 0.36 7.53
C GLU A 117 -4.57 0.40 6.03
N ARG A 118 -4.83 1.59 5.47
CA ARG A 118 -5.17 1.76 4.06
C ARG A 118 -3.99 1.51 3.14
N MET A 119 -4.25 0.74 2.10
CA MET A 119 -3.29 0.43 1.05
C MET A 119 -3.63 1.20 -0.22
N GLY A 120 -2.61 1.60 -0.96
CA GLY A 120 -2.69 2.06 -2.33
C GLY A 120 -1.88 1.14 -3.23
N HIS A 121 -2.07 1.23 -4.53
CA HIS A 121 -1.30 0.47 -5.51
C HIS A 121 -0.64 1.38 -6.54
N ILE A 122 0.35 0.84 -7.21
CA ILE A 122 1.02 1.47 -8.34
C ILE A 122 0.87 0.51 -9.51
N GLU A 123 0.25 0.96 -10.60
CA GLU A 123 0.21 0.19 -11.84
C GLU A 123 1.59 0.27 -12.51
N LEU A 124 2.14 -0.90 -12.81
CA LEU A 124 3.43 -1.01 -13.48
C LEU A 124 3.21 -1.13 -14.98
N VAL A 125 4.01 -0.43 -15.77
CA VAL A 125 3.98 -0.50 -17.24
C VAL A 125 4.42 -1.87 -17.75
N ALA A 126 5.37 -2.50 -17.03
CA ALA A 126 5.87 -3.83 -17.34
C ALA A 126 5.92 -4.71 -16.08
N PRO A 127 5.78 -6.04 -16.23
CA PRO A 127 5.94 -6.96 -15.11
C PRO A 127 7.33 -6.83 -14.48
N VAL A 128 7.38 -6.92 -13.14
CA VAL A 128 8.63 -6.90 -12.37
C VAL A 128 8.79 -8.21 -11.62
N THR A 129 9.98 -8.75 -11.62
CA THR A 129 10.33 -9.99 -10.93
C THR A 129 10.14 -9.86 -9.42
N HIS A 130 9.44 -10.82 -8.82
CA HIS A 130 9.28 -10.87 -7.38
C HIS A 130 10.58 -11.28 -6.69
N ILE A 131 10.95 -10.55 -5.63
CA ILE A 131 12.23 -10.72 -4.94
C ILE A 131 12.44 -12.11 -4.32
N TRP A 132 11.37 -12.83 -3.96
CA TRP A 132 11.46 -14.18 -3.39
C TRP A 132 12.06 -15.20 -4.37
N TYR A 133 11.86 -15.00 -5.67
CA TYR A 133 12.42 -15.88 -6.71
C TYR A 133 13.83 -15.50 -7.11
N PHE A 134 14.22 -14.25 -6.83
CA PHE A 134 15.53 -13.73 -7.21
C PHE A 134 16.56 -13.76 -6.07
N LYS A 135 16.24 -13.19 -4.89
CA LYS A 135 17.18 -13.00 -3.76
C LYS A 135 17.34 -14.22 -2.85
N GLY A 136 16.64 -15.33 -3.10
CA GLY A 136 16.81 -16.56 -2.32
C GLY A 136 18.20 -17.17 -2.55
N VAL A 137 18.74 -17.86 -1.54
CA VAL A 137 19.96 -18.66 -1.69
C VAL A 137 19.55 -20.13 -1.51
N PRO A 138 19.64 -20.94 -2.58
CA PRO A 138 20.00 -20.62 -3.96
C PRO A 138 18.91 -19.83 -4.71
N SER A 139 19.30 -18.98 -5.69
CA SER A 139 18.35 -18.25 -6.53
C SER A 139 17.55 -19.20 -7.40
N ARG A 140 16.23 -19.25 -7.22
CA ARG A 140 15.36 -20.14 -8.02
C ARG A 140 15.35 -19.75 -9.49
N LEU A 141 15.36 -18.46 -9.79
CA LEU A 141 15.45 -17.97 -11.19
C LEU A 141 16.81 -18.28 -11.81
N GLY A 142 17.89 -18.12 -11.05
CA GLY A 142 19.24 -18.46 -11.51
C GLY A 142 19.34 -19.93 -11.92
N TYR A 143 18.76 -20.82 -11.14
CA TYR A 143 18.73 -22.26 -11.48
C TYR A 143 17.88 -22.58 -12.70
N LEU A 144 16.69 -21.98 -12.80
CA LEU A 144 15.78 -22.25 -13.92
C LEU A 144 16.34 -21.75 -15.26
N LEU A 145 17.07 -20.63 -15.24
CA LEU A 145 17.60 -19.99 -16.44
C LEU A 145 19.07 -20.33 -16.70
N ASP A 146 19.71 -21.05 -15.77
CA ASP A 146 21.15 -21.34 -15.79
C ASP A 146 22.00 -20.09 -15.95
N ILE A 147 21.64 -19.02 -15.22
CA ILE A 147 22.29 -17.72 -15.28
C ILE A 147 22.90 -17.41 -13.91
N ALA A 148 24.17 -16.94 -13.93
CA ALA A 148 24.82 -16.51 -12.72
C ALA A 148 24.06 -15.36 -12.02
N PRO A 149 23.95 -15.34 -10.66
CA PRO A 149 23.21 -14.34 -9.94
C PRO A 149 23.60 -12.89 -10.26
N LYS A 150 24.87 -12.64 -10.53
CA LYS A 150 25.38 -11.30 -10.91
C LYS A 150 24.83 -10.83 -12.27
N ASP A 151 24.73 -11.73 -13.22
CA ASP A 151 24.25 -11.39 -14.56
C ASP A 151 22.72 -11.28 -14.56
N LEU A 152 22.05 -12.13 -13.80
CA LEU A 152 20.62 -12.02 -13.58
C LEU A 152 20.26 -10.67 -12.90
N GLU A 153 21.06 -10.20 -11.94
CA GLU A 153 20.87 -8.89 -11.34
C GLU A 153 21.00 -7.75 -12.35
N LYS A 154 21.98 -7.82 -13.26
CA LYS A 154 22.15 -6.82 -14.31
C LYS A 154 20.93 -6.74 -15.24
N VAL A 155 20.37 -7.89 -15.61
CA VAL A 155 19.16 -7.96 -16.44
C VAL A 155 17.96 -7.39 -15.72
N ILE A 156 17.70 -7.81 -14.49
CA ILE A 156 16.53 -7.38 -13.72
C ILE A 156 16.55 -5.88 -13.42
N TYR A 157 17.72 -5.32 -13.11
CA TYR A 157 17.88 -3.89 -12.85
C TYR A 157 18.20 -3.05 -14.08
N LEU A 158 18.17 -3.64 -15.26
CA LEU A 158 18.46 -2.97 -16.55
C LEU A 158 19.81 -2.24 -16.56
N SER A 159 20.77 -2.70 -15.76
CA SER A 159 22.07 -2.05 -15.63
C SER A 159 23.01 -2.33 -16.79
N LEU A 160 22.84 -3.46 -17.48
CA LEU A 160 23.52 -3.83 -18.73
C LEU A 160 22.58 -4.69 -19.57
N ILE A 161 22.23 -4.20 -20.72
CA ILE A 161 21.57 -4.99 -21.77
C ILE A 161 22.69 -5.39 -22.75
N HIS A 162 23.25 -6.56 -22.55
CA HIS A 162 23.99 -7.23 -23.61
C HIS A 162 23.01 -7.99 -24.47
N ILE A 163 22.75 -7.42 -25.57
CA ILE A 163 22.13 -8.11 -26.68
C ILE A 163 23.24 -8.78 -27.49
#